data_bad6d5d1f9081e09ad50a973563425bd
#
_entry.id   bad6d5d1f9081e09ad50a973563425bd
#
_cell.length_a   1.000
_cell.length_b   1.000
_cell.length_c   1.000
_cell.angle_alpha   90.00
_cell.angle_beta   90.00
_cell.angle_gamma   90.00
#
_symmetry.space_group_name_H-M   'P 1'
#
loop_
_entity.id
_entity.type
_entity.pdbx_description
1 polymer ?
#
loop_
_entity_poly.entity_id
_entity_poly.type
_entity_poly.pdbx_seq_one_letter_code
_entity_poly.pdbx_strand_id
1 'polypeptide(L)'
;SNYFDLFYQYAEELISKGLAYVCFLNPDETRKYRGTLKNSGKNSPYRDTNIEENQALFKKMKAGEFKEGECVLRAKIDMTSSFMCMRDPTLYRIRFKTHHQTNDDWCIYPMYDFAHCLGDAIEGVTHSICTLEFQDNRRIYDWTLENLDEFNTLNRPHQYEFSRLNLEYATTSKRKLKLLVESNHVTSWNDPRMPTISGLRRRGYTAASIRDFSERIGVSKVNSLTDISILESSIRDDLNIIAPRSMAVMNPIKLVIENYPKGKIESLKAAIHPQNKEMGTREIFFSREIYIDKEDFVEEA
;
A
#
# COMPACT_ATOMS: atom_id res chain seq x y z
N SER A 1 -17.48 1.08 -1.67
CA SER A 1 -18.56 1.04 -0.67
C SER A 1 -19.94 1.31 -1.27
N ASN A 2 -20.20 0.76 -2.46
CA ASN A 2 -21.49 0.90 -3.14
C ASN A 2 -22.47 -0.23 -2.75
N TYR A 3 -22.03 -1.15 -1.89
CA TYR A 3 -22.70 -2.44 -1.65
C TYR A 3 -23.22 -2.59 -0.22
N PHE A 4 -23.51 -1.48 0.50
CA PHE A 4 -23.97 -1.56 1.89
C PHE A 4 -25.23 -2.41 2.07
N ASP A 5 -26.20 -2.25 1.15
CA ASP A 5 -27.45 -3.03 1.20
C ASP A 5 -27.20 -4.52 0.95
N LEU A 6 -26.35 -4.87 -0.03
CA LEU A 6 -25.98 -6.26 -0.31
C LEU A 6 -25.22 -6.89 0.86
N PHE A 7 -24.24 -6.16 1.43
CA PHE A 7 -23.51 -6.65 2.61
C PHE A 7 -24.44 -6.90 3.80
N TYR A 8 -25.45 -6.05 3.98
CA TYR A 8 -26.45 -6.25 5.01
C TYR A 8 -27.27 -7.50 4.75
N GLN A 9 -27.74 -7.75 3.52
CA GLN A 9 -28.48 -8.93 3.12
C GLN A 9 -27.67 -10.22 3.33
N TYR A 10 -26.37 -10.23 2.96
CA TYR A 10 -25.49 -11.37 3.22
C TYR A 10 -25.27 -11.62 4.71
N ALA A 11 -25.24 -10.59 5.53
CA ALA A 11 -25.18 -10.76 6.97
C ALA A 11 -26.48 -11.35 7.54
N GLU A 12 -27.65 -10.93 7.03
CA GLU A 12 -28.95 -11.54 7.37
C GLU A 12 -29.02 -13.01 6.93
N GLU A 13 -28.45 -13.35 5.77
CA GLU A 13 -28.33 -14.74 5.30
C GLU A 13 -27.49 -15.58 6.26
N LEU A 14 -26.32 -15.11 6.69
CA LEU A 14 -25.51 -15.82 7.69
C LEU A 14 -26.24 -16.01 9.02
N ILE A 15 -27.02 -15.02 9.47
CA ILE A 15 -27.85 -15.14 10.67
C ILE A 15 -28.91 -16.22 10.46
N SER A 16 -29.60 -16.23 9.30
CA SER A 16 -30.66 -17.21 9.01
C SER A 16 -30.15 -18.64 8.94
N LYS A 17 -28.90 -18.84 8.60
CA LYS A 17 -28.16 -20.10 8.60
C LYS A 17 -27.61 -20.48 9.99
N GLY A 18 -27.81 -19.63 11.00
CA GLY A 18 -27.24 -19.84 12.34
C GLY A 18 -25.72 -19.68 12.40
N LEU A 19 -25.13 -18.99 11.41
CA LEU A 19 -23.69 -18.79 11.24
C LEU A 19 -23.22 -17.40 11.72
N ALA A 20 -24.12 -16.57 12.22
CA ALA A 20 -23.79 -15.30 12.85
C ALA A 20 -24.74 -15.01 14.02
N TYR A 21 -24.25 -14.24 15.00
CA TYR A 21 -24.99 -13.87 16.19
C TYR A 21 -24.61 -12.48 16.69
N VAL A 22 -25.54 -11.79 17.35
CA VAL A 22 -25.30 -10.51 18.00
C VAL A 22 -24.70 -10.76 19.40
N CYS A 23 -23.61 -10.07 19.69
CA CYS A 23 -22.83 -10.27 20.90
C CYS A 23 -22.67 -8.94 21.66
N PHE A 24 -23.06 -8.96 22.95
CA PHE A 24 -23.01 -7.80 23.85
C PHE A 24 -21.76 -7.79 24.74
N LEU A 25 -20.76 -8.63 24.48
CA LEU A 25 -19.49 -8.57 25.18
C LEU A 25 -18.74 -7.27 24.80
N ASN A 26 -18.30 -6.54 25.81
CA ASN A 26 -17.42 -5.41 25.58
C ASN A 26 -16.03 -5.84 25.07
N PRO A 27 -15.17 -4.92 24.59
CA PRO A 27 -13.86 -5.27 24.02
C PRO A 27 -12.93 -6.07 24.93
N ASP A 28 -12.98 -5.81 26.26
CA ASP A 28 -12.11 -6.49 27.22
C ASP A 28 -12.62 -7.91 27.51
N GLU A 29 -13.92 -8.08 27.64
CA GLU A 29 -14.56 -9.38 27.73
C GLU A 29 -14.32 -10.20 26.48
N THR A 30 -14.53 -9.59 25.30
CA THR A 30 -14.26 -10.25 24.01
C THR A 30 -12.83 -10.76 23.92
N ARG A 31 -11.84 -9.98 24.39
CA ARG A 31 -10.44 -10.43 24.46
C ARG A 31 -10.25 -11.63 25.39
N LYS A 32 -10.88 -11.60 26.56
CA LYS A 32 -10.81 -12.71 27.53
C LYS A 32 -11.44 -13.99 26.93
N TYR A 33 -12.63 -13.88 26.31
CA TYR A 33 -13.31 -15.02 25.69
C TYR A 33 -12.55 -15.55 24.48
N ARG A 34 -11.96 -14.68 23.65
CA ARG A 34 -11.16 -15.08 22.48
C ARG A 34 -9.92 -15.88 22.86
N GLY A 35 -9.39 -15.68 24.06
CA GLY A 35 -8.16 -16.35 24.51
C GLY A 35 -6.88 -15.78 23.87
N THR A 36 -5.85 -16.61 23.81
CA THR A 36 -4.51 -16.24 23.30
C THR A 36 -4.00 -17.28 22.31
N LEU A 37 -2.83 -17.07 21.73
CA LEU A 37 -2.18 -18.08 20.88
C LEU A 37 -1.89 -19.39 21.64
N LYS A 38 -1.69 -19.31 22.97
CA LYS A 38 -1.40 -20.48 23.81
C LYS A 38 -2.66 -21.12 24.42
N ASN A 39 -3.72 -20.34 24.58
CA ASN A 39 -4.96 -20.81 25.21
C ASN A 39 -6.12 -20.63 24.25
N SER A 40 -6.89 -21.67 24.04
CA SER A 40 -8.11 -21.63 23.23
C SER A 40 -9.14 -20.63 23.78
N GLY A 41 -10.02 -20.16 22.91
CA GLY A 41 -11.13 -19.30 23.32
C GLY A 41 -12.25 -20.09 24.01
N LYS A 42 -13.23 -19.35 24.52
CA LYS A 42 -14.45 -19.83 25.12
C LYS A 42 -15.66 -19.26 24.40
N ASN A 43 -16.74 -20.01 24.30
CA ASN A 43 -17.96 -19.53 23.71
C ASN A 43 -18.51 -18.32 24.47
N SER A 44 -18.95 -17.30 23.72
CA SER A 44 -19.70 -16.19 24.29
C SER A 44 -21.04 -16.69 24.85
N PRO A 45 -21.55 -16.11 25.95
CA PRO A 45 -22.90 -16.45 26.45
C PRO A 45 -24.00 -16.13 25.43
N TYR A 46 -23.75 -15.28 24.45
CA TYR A 46 -24.69 -14.89 23.40
C TYR A 46 -24.59 -15.76 22.14
N ARG A 47 -23.66 -16.72 22.10
CA ARG A 47 -23.35 -17.51 20.89
C ARG A 47 -24.49 -18.42 20.45
N ASP A 48 -25.26 -18.87 21.39
CA ASP A 48 -26.37 -19.84 21.18
C ASP A 48 -27.75 -19.18 21.25
N THR A 49 -27.81 -17.84 21.13
CA THR A 49 -29.07 -17.09 20.92
C THR A 49 -29.75 -17.62 19.63
N ASN A 50 -31.08 -17.78 19.67
CA ASN A 50 -31.83 -18.32 18.53
C ASN A 50 -31.79 -17.37 17.31
N ILE A 51 -32.14 -17.89 16.14
CA ILE A 51 -32.04 -17.16 14.85
C ILE A 51 -32.99 -15.96 14.84
N GLU A 52 -34.24 -16.14 15.29
CA GLU A 52 -35.27 -15.10 15.27
C GLU A 52 -34.86 -13.88 16.12
N GLU A 53 -34.29 -14.15 17.29
CA GLU A 53 -33.80 -13.12 18.19
C GLU A 53 -32.58 -12.39 17.59
N ASN A 54 -31.64 -13.12 17.02
CA ASN A 54 -30.50 -12.53 16.34
C ASN A 54 -30.91 -11.64 15.15
N GLN A 55 -31.90 -12.06 14.36
CA GLN A 55 -32.46 -11.24 13.27
C GLN A 55 -33.10 -9.96 13.82
N ALA A 56 -33.88 -10.06 14.91
CA ALA A 56 -34.51 -8.90 15.54
C ALA A 56 -33.43 -7.91 16.09
N LEU A 57 -32.42 -8.45 16.77
CA LEU A 57 -31.31 -7.64 17.31
C LEU A 57 -30.50 -6.97 16.21
N PHE A 58 -30.21 -7.66 15.10
CA PHE A 58 -29.46 -7.07 13.98
C PHE A 58 -30.26 -5.95 13.28
N LYS A 59 -31.58 -6.10 13.14
CA LYS A 59 -32.47 -5.02 12.68
C LYS A 59 -32.43 -3.80 13.61
N LYS A 60 -32.44 -4.01 14.92
CA LYS A 60 -32.32 -2.95 15.93
C LYS A 60 -30.95 -2.28 15.84
N MET A 61 -29.87 -3.02 15.58
CA MET A 61 -28.56 -2.42 15.31
C MET A 61 -28.60 -1.45 14.11
N LYS A 62 -29.23 -1.86 13.00
CA LYS A 62 -29.41 -1.01 11.81
C LYS A 62 -30.31 0.21 12.09
N ALA A 63 -31.33 0.04 12.91
CA ALA A 63 -32.24 1.12 13.32
C ALA A 63 -31.60 2.14 14.28
N GLY A 64 -30.38 1.88 14.77
CA GLY A 64 -29.68 2.78 15.68
C GLY A 64 -30.19 2.73 17.14
N GLU A 65 -30.84 1.65 17.53
CA GLU A 65 -31.40 1.50 18.90
C GLU A 65 -30.32 1.22 19.96
N PHE A 66 -29.08 0.84 19.51
CA PHE A 66 -27.95 0.57 20.39
C PHE A 66 -26.86 1.61 20.24
N LYS A 67 -26.09 1.84 21.30
CA LYS A 67 -24.95 2.75 21.31
C LYS A 67 -23.70 2.14 20.65
N GLU A 68 -22.74 2.97 20.26
CA GLU A 68 -21.43 2.50 19.83
C GLU A 68 -20.76 1.65 20.90
N GLY A 69 -20.30 0.45 20.51
CA GLY A 69 -19.62 -0.48 21.41
C GLY A 69 -20.55 -1.32 22.29
N GLU A 70 -21.87 -1.12 22.23
CA GLU A 70 -22.84 -1.88 23.04
C GLU A 70 -22.98 -3.32 22.54
N CYS A 71 -23.03 -3.52 21.23
CA CYS A 71 -23.02 -4.85 20.62
C CYS A 71 -22.36 -4.85 19.24
N VAL A 72 -22.05 -6.05 18.77
CA VAL A 72 -21.48 -6.32 17.44
C VAL A 72 -22.11 -7.58 16.86
N LEU A 73 -22.14 -7.71 15.53
CA LEU A 73 -22.44 -8.98 14.87
C LEU A 73 -21.15 -9.79 14.75
N ARG A 74 -21.16 -11.05 15.19
CA ARG A 74 -20.01 -11.96 15.09
C ARG A 74 -20.36 -13.17 14.24
N ALA A 75 -19.38 -13.64 13.46
CA ALA A 75 -19.49 -14.97 12.85
C ALA A 75 -19.46 -16.06 13.93
N LYS A 76 -20.18 -17.16 13.69
CA LYS A 76 -20.19 -18.36 14.54
C LYS A 76 -19.36 -19.45 13.88
N ILE A 77 -18.05 -19.46 14.17
CA ILE A 77 -17.10 -20.39 13.54
C ILE A 77 -16.54 -21.38 14.55
N ASP A 78 -15.39 -21.11 15.16
CA ASP A 78 -14.75 -22.04 16.10
C ASP A 78 -13.89 -21.27 17.11
N MET A 79 -14.36 -21.19 18.35
CA MET A 79 -13.66 -20.53 19.45
C MET A 79 -12.41 -21.30 19.92
N THR A 80 -12.24 -22.57 19.50
CA THR A 80 -11.07 -23.39 19.83
C THR A 80 -9.98 -23.36 18.76
N SER A 81 -10.25 -22.75 17.62
CA SER A 81 -9.32 -22.68 16.49
C SER A 81 -7.93 -22.19 16.90
N SER A 82 -6.90 -22.80 16.33
CA SER A 82 -5.51 -22.31 16.47
C SER A 82 -5.31 -20.95 15.82
N PHE A 83 -6.15 -20.59 14.84
CA PHE A 83 -6.14 -19.31 14.16
C PHE A 83 -7.04 -18.31 14.89
N MET A 84 -6.44 -17.28 15.45
CA MET A 84 -7.17 -16.26 16.23
C MET A 84 -8.26 -15.56 15.42
N CYS A 85 -8.05 -15.40 14.11
CA CYS A 85 -9.00 -14.79 13.19
C CYS A 85 -10.28 -15.64 12.99
N MET A 86 -10.25 -16.96 13.26
CA MET A 86 -11.39 -17.86 13.15
C MET A 86 -12.20 -17.99 14.45
N ARG A 87 -11.76 -17.35 15.54
CA ARG A 87 -12.46 -17.39 16.84
C ARG A 87 -13.60 -16.38 16.88
N ASP A 88 -14.66 -16.67 16.18
CA ASP A 88 -15.88 -15.86 16.04
C ASP A 88 -15.56 -14.38 15.76
N PRO A 89 -15.01 -14.04 14.60
CA PRO A 89 -14.64 -12.67 14.26
C PRO A 89 -15.85 -11.74 14.17
N THR A 90 -15.64 -10.46 14.41
CA THR A 90 -16.66 -9.42 14.24
C THR A 90 -16.92 -9.17 12.76
N LEU A 91 -18.18 -9.25 12.33
CA LEU A 91 -18.64 -8.95 10.98
C LEU A 91 -19.14 -7.51 10.84
N TYR A 92 -19.91 -7.01 11.83
CA TYR A 92 -20.45 -5.65 11.88
C TYR A 92 -20.24 -5.02 13.24
N ARG A 93 -20.04 -3.70 13.22
CA ARG A 93 -20.02 -2.85 14.42
C ARG A 93 -20.92 -1.63 14.25
N ILE A 94 -21.39 -1.08 15.36
CA ILE A 94 -22.14 0.18 15.42
C ILE A 94 -21.14 1.34 15.39
N ARG A 95 -21.41 2.34 14.53
CA ARG A 95 -20.65 3.56 14.46
C ARG A 95 -21.48 4.70 13.90
N PHE A 96 -21.74 5.71 14.71
CA PHE A 96 -22.43 6.92 14.30
C PHE A 96 -21.43 7.91 13.67
N LYS A 97 -21.24 7.76 12.36
CA LYS A 97 -20.33 8.63 11.59
C LYS A 97 -20.84 8.78 10.17
N THR A 98 -20.96 10.02 9.72
CA THR A 98 -21.31 10.36 8.35
C THR A 98 -20.35 9.70 7.36
N HIS A 99 -20.86 8.96 6.41
CA HIS A 99 -20.11 8.31 5.35
C HIS A 99 -20.15 9.16 4.07
N HIS A 100 -19.01 9.25 3.37
CA HIS A 100 -18.85 10.12 2.21
C HIS A 100 -19.78 9.83 1.01
N GLN A 101 -20.38 8.65 0.93
CA GLN A 101 -21.32 8.25 -0.14
C GLN A 101 -22.76 8.08 0.37
N THR A 102 -22.93 7.47 1.55
CA THR A 102 -24.26 7.15 2.09
C THR A 102 -24.70 8.08 3.20
N ASN A 103 -23.92 9.15 3.46
CA ASN A 103 -24.20 10.12 4.51
C ASN A 103 -24.49 9.43 5.86
N ASP A 104 -25.63 9.68 6.47
CA ASP A 104 -26.05 9.13 7.76
C ASP A 104 -27.07 7.98 7.65
N ASP A 105 -27.23 7.42 6.43
CA ASP A 105 -28.18 6.32 6.17
C ASP A 105 -27.81 5.02 6.92
N TRP A 106 -26.55 4.88 7.33
CA TRP A 106 -26.04 3.70 7.99
C TRP A 106 -25.33 4.05 9.30
N CYS A 107 -25.75 3.41 10.39
CA CYS A 107 -25.09 3.45 11.69
C CYS A 107 -24.36 2.14 12.04
N ILE A 108 -24.43 1.12 11.16
CA ILE A 108 -23.64 -0.11 11.28
C ILE A 108 -22.72 -0.26 10.10
N TYR A 109 -21.51 -0.71 10.37
CA TYR A 109 -20.45 -0.80 9.36
C TYR A 109 -19.86 -2.22 9.34
N PRO A 110 -19.72 -2.82 8.15
CA PRO A 110 -19.06 -4.10 8.04
C PRO A 110 -17.58 -3.97 8.38
N MET A 111 -17.01 -4.99 8.97
CA MET A 111 -15.57 -5.09 9.18
C MET A 111 -14.87 -5.46 7.88
N TYR A 112 -13.58 -5.11 7.79
CA TYR A 112 -12.77 -5.31 6.59
C TYR A 112 -12.83 -6.76 6.08
N ASP A 113 -12.63 -7.73 6.96
CA ASP A 113 -12.59 -9.15 6.57
C ASP A 113 -13.88 -9.64 5.93
N PHE A 114 -15.03 -9.08 6.32
CA PHE A 114 -16.32 -9.39 5.72
C PHE A 114 -16.58 -8.60 4.44
N ALA A 115 -16.28 -7.29 4.42
CA ALA A 115 -16.56 -6.43 3.29
C ALA A 115 -15.64 -6.70 2.09
N HIS A 116 -14.38 -7.07 2.33
CA HIS A 116 -13.38 -7.26 1.29
C HIS A 116 -13.73 -8.45 0.37
N CYS A 117 -13.97 -9.63 0.93
CA CYS A 117 -14.30 -10.81 0.15
C CYS A 117 -15.60 -10.64 -0.65
N LEU A 118 -16.60 -10.00 -0.06
CA LEU A 118 -17.88 -9.73 -0.72
C LEU A 118 -17.73 -8.71 -1.85
N GLY A 119 -16.96 -7.65 -1.63
CA GLY A 119 -16.68 -6.66 -2.66
C GLY A 119 -15.99 -7.29 -3.87
N ASP A 120 -14.97 -8.11 -3.64
CA ASP A 120 -14.27 -8.84 -4.69
C ASP A 120 -15.21 -9.78 -5.46
N ALA A 121 -16.05 -10.52 -4.76
CA ALA A 121 -16.99 -11.47 -5.37
C ALA A 121 -18.04 -10.75 -6.23
N ILE A 122 -18.66 -9.67 -5.73
CA ILE A 122 -19.63 -8.85 -6.45
C ILE A 122 -19.02 -8.23 -7.71
N GLU A 123 -17.77 -7.78 -7.63
CA GLU A 123 -17.07 -7.15 -8.75
C GLU A 123 -16.44 -8.16 -9.74
N GLY A 124 -16.60 -9.45 -9.51
CA GLY A 124 -16.07 -10.50 -10.39
C GLY A 124 -14.54 -10.60 -10.39
N VAL A 125 -13.90 -10.18 -9.30
CA VAL A 125 -12.46 -10.37 -9.10
C VAL A 125 -12.16 -11.87 -9.01
N THR A 126 -11.14 -12.34 -9.73
CA THR A 126 -10.71 -13.73 -9.70
C THR A 126 -9.53 -13.96 -8.76
N HIS A 127 -8.60 -12.99 -8.72
CA HIS A 127 -7.37 -13.02 -7.92
C HIS A 127 -7.33 -11.80 -7.01
N SER A 128 -7.63 -12.01 -5.73
CA SER A 128 -7.54 -10.98 -4.69
C SER A 128 -6.12 -10.94 -4.13
N ILE A 129 -5.38 -9.87 -4.42
CA ILE A 129 -3.97 -9.76 -4.07
C ILE A 129 -3.80 -8.86 -2.84
N CYS A 130 -3.09 -9.36 -1.83
CA CYS A 130 -2.81 -8.63 -0.60
C CYS A 130 -1.40 -8.91 -0.05
N THR A 131 -1.07 -8.32 1.09
CA THR A 131 0.21 -8.56 1.76
C THR A 131 0.15 -9.79 2.67
N LEU A 132 1.33 -10.36 3.01
CA LEU A 132 1.46 -11.53 3.89
C LEU A 132 0.83 -11.34 5.29
N GLU A 133 0.60 -10.09 5.70
CA GLU A 133 -0.11 -9.77 6.95
C GLU A 133 -1.52 -10.37 7.01
N PHE A 134 -2.14 -10.63 5.86
CA PHE A 134 -3.49 -11.19 5.72
C PHE A 134 -3.52 -12.69 5.44
N GLN A 135 -2.40 -13.38 5.53
CA GLN A 135 -2.33 -14.82 5.23
C GLN A 135 -3.31 -15.64 6.07
N ASP A 136 -3.41 -15.35 7.37
CA ASP A 136 -4.36 -16.05 8.24
C ASP A 136 -5.81 -15.66 7.93
N ASN A 137 -6.04 -14.42 7.48
CA ASN A 137 -7.36 -13.88 7.16
C ASN A 137 -7.97 -14.51 5.91
N ARG A 138 -7.19 -15.17 5.03
CA ARG A 138 -7.71 -15.97 3.92
C ARG A 138 -8.78 -16.96 4.39
N ARG A 139 -8.65 -17.50 5.60
CA ARG A 139 -9.62 -18.44 6.16
C ARG A 139 -11.00 -17.81 6.37
N ILE A 140 -11.06 -16.53 6.80
CA ILE A 140 -12.32 -15.81 6.93
C ILE A 140 -12.86 -15.47 5.54
N TYR A 141 -11.97 -15.07 4.63
CA TYR A 141 -12.31 -14.80 3.23
C TYR A 141 -13.03 -15.98 2.58
N ASP A 142 -12.40 -17.15 2.65
CA ASP A 142 -12.96 -18.39 2.10
C ASP A 142 -14.24 -18.79 2.86
N TRP A 143 -14.23 -18.78 4.20
CA TRP A 143 -15.37 -19.13 5.02
C TRP A 143 -16.59 -18.27 4.69
N THR A 144 -16.42 -16.97 4.51
CA THR A 144 -17.53 -16.06 4.19
C THR A 144 -18.17 -16.42 2.86
N LEU A 145 -17.38 -16.61 1.81
CA LEU A 145 -17.88 -16.94 0.48
C LEU A 145 -18.46 -18.34 0.40
N GLU A 146 -17.91 -19.31 1.13
CA GLU A 146 -18.40 -20.69 1.18
C GLU A 146 -19.78 -20.82 1.87
N ASN A 147 -20.12 -19.90 2.75
CA ASN A 147 -21.36 -19.95 3.50
C ASN A 147 -22.48 -19.05 2.94
N LEU A 148 -22.24 -18.37 1.80
CA LEU A 148 -23.24 -17.58 1.09
C LEU A 148 -23.63 -18.30 -0.21
N ASP A 149 -24.94 -18.46 -0.43
CA ASP A 149 -25.46 -19.27 -1.54
C ASP A 149 -25.02 -18.73 -2.90
N GLU A 150 -24.95 -17.40 -3.05
CA GLU A 150 -24.54 -16.75 -4.30
C GLU A 150 -23.07 -17.03 -4.66
N PHE A 151 -22.20 -17.16 -3.67
CA PHE A 151 -20.75 -17.25 -3.88
C PHE A 151 -20.14 -18.63 -3.62
N ASN A 152 -20.93 -19.57 -3.14
CA ASN A 152 -20.48 -20.96 -2.93
C ASN A 152 -20.37 -21.70 -4.28
N THR A 153 -19.49 -21.19 -5.14
CA THR A 153 -19.26 -21.70 -6.50
C THR A 153 -17.78 -21.90 -6.77
N LEU A 154 -17.43 -22.64 -7.83
CA LEU A 154 -16.05 -22.85 -8.28
C LEU A 154 -15.39 -21.57 -8.84
N ASN A 155 -16.19 -20.57 -9.22
CA ASN A 155 -15.71 -19.34 -9.86
C ASN A 155 -15.56 -18.17 -8.85
N ARG A 156 -15.57 -18.45 -7.53
CA ARG A 156 -15.36 -17.42 -6.53
C ARG A 156 -13.94 -16.86 -6.57
N PRO A 157 -13.71 -15.63 -6.10
CA PRO A 157 -12.37 -15.07 -5.99
C PRO A 157 -11.51 -15.85 -4.99
N HIS A 158 -10.20 -15.89 -5.24
CA HIS A 158 -9.22 -16.47 -4.35
C HIS A 158 -8.21 -15.42 -3.89
N GLN A 159 -7.86 -15.43 -2.61
CA GLN A 159 -6.88 -14.52 -2.03
C GLN A 159 -5.47 -15.08 -2.18
N TYR A 160 -4.55 -14.20 -2.64
CA TYR A 160 -3.12 -14.49 -2.80
C TYR A 160 -2.30 -13.43 -2.08
N GLU A 161 -1.39 -13.85 -1.22
CA GLU A 161 -0.56 -12.95 -0.43
C GLU A 161 0.86 -12.91 -0.94
N PHE A 162 1.44 -11.70 -0.94
CA PHE A 162 2.82 -11.46 -1.32
C PHE A 162 3.53 -10.61 -0.27
N SER A 163 4.87 -10.68 -0.27
CA SER A 163 5.69 -9.86 0.60
C SER A 163 5.54 -8.38 0.28
N ARG A 164 5.65 -7.57 1.32
CA ARG A 164 5.75 -6.11 1.17
C ARG A 164 7.17 -5.74 0.74
N LEU A 165 7.29 -4.77 -0.17
CA LEU A 165 8.57 -4.16 -0.48
C LEU A 165 9.12 -3.43 0.76
N ASN A 166 10.27 -3.88 1.25
CA ASN A 166 11.07 -3.19 2.25
C ASN A 166 12.38 -2.76 1.57
N LEU A 167 12.59 -1.46 1.48
CA LEU A 167 13.76 -0.86 0.82
C LEU A 167 14.73 -0.39 1.89
N GLU A 168 16.02 -0.70 1.72
CA GLU A 168 17.07 -0.19 2.61
C GLU A 168 17.14 1.34 2.57
N TYR A 169 17.52 1.92 3.69
CA TYR A 169 17.64 3.38 3.89
C TYR A 169 16.37 4.20 3.53
N ALA A 170 15.23 3.54 3.33
CA ALA A 170 13.96 4.19 3.05
C ALA A 170 12.85 3.74 4.02
N THR A 171 12.02 4.68 4.44
CA THR A 171 10.82 4.33 5.20
C THR A 171 9.59 4.36 4.31
N THR A 172 8.89 3.23 4.21
CA THR A 172 7.63 3.10 3.46
C THR A 172 6.39 3.27 4.35
N SER A 173 6.58 3.51 5.65
CA SER A 173 5.48 3.68 6.61
C SER A 173 4.78 5.02 6.43
N LYS A 174 3.53 5.01 5.95
CA LYS A 174 2.70 6.23 5.81
C LYS A 174 2.65 7.06 7.09
N ARG A 175 2.53 6.42 8.28
CA ARG A 175 2.48 7.12 9.57
C ARG A 175 3.77 7.87 9.87
N LYS A 176 4.94 7.27 9.59
CA LYS A 176 6.23 7.93 9.78
C LYS A 176 6.44 9.05 8.78
N LEU A 177 6.09 8.83 7.51
CA LEU A 177 6.17 9.86 6.46
C LEU A 177 5.25 11.05 6.75
N LYS A 178 4.03 10.78 7.24
CA LYS A 178 3.09 11.83 7.68
C LYS A 178 3.69 12.70 8.79
N LEU A 179 4.35 12.09 9.77
CA LEU A 179 5.01 12.83 10.84
C LEU A 179 6.09 13.79 10.30
N LEU A 180 6.89 13.37 9.30
CA LEU A 180 7.89 14.25 8.68
C LEU A 180 7.27 15.48 8.02
N VAL A 181 6.12 15.31 7.37
CA VAL A 181 5.38 16.41 6.75
C VAL A 181 4.77 17.33 7.82
N GLU A 182 4.10 16.78 8.82
CA GLU A 182 3.42 17.55 9.88
C GLU A 182 4.42 18.30 10.78
N SER A 183 5.61 17.75 10.98
CA SER A 183 6.70 18.38 11.74
C SER A 183 7.57 19.32 10.88
N ASN A 184 7.20 19.59 9.63
CA ASN A 184 7.93 20.47 8.71
C ASN A 184 9.40 20.07 8.43
N HIS A 185 9.75 18.79 8.62
CA HIS A 185 11.08 18.28 8.26
C HIS A 185 11.24 18.15 6.73
N VAL A 186 10.14 18.01 6.01
CA VAL A 186 10.04 18.02 4.56
C VAL A 186 8.94 18.98 4.12
N THR A 187 9.04 19.52 2.91
CA THR A 187 8.10 20.57 2.43
C THR A 187 6.69 20.02 2.17
N SER A 188 6.57 18.79 1.72
CA SER A 188 5.29 18.13 1.43
C SER A 188 5.51 16.65 1.06
N TRP A 189 4.44 15.96 0.70
CA TRP A 189 4.47 14.58 0.22
C TRP A 189 5.25 14.39 -1.10
N ASN A 190 5.51 15.45 -1.86
CA ASN A 190 6.30 15.43 -3.08
C ASN A 190 7.75 15.91 -2.88
N ASP A 191 8.19 16.08 -1.64
CA ASP A 191 9.59 16.41 -1.36
C ASP A 191 10.52 15.35 -1.99
N PRO A 192 11.59 15.72 -2.72
CA PRO A 192 12.46 14.75 -3.39
C PRO A 192 13.18 13.79 -2.43
N ARG A 193 13.22 14.08 -1.14
CA ARG A 193 13.75 13.19 -0.10
C ARG A 193 12.76 12.10 0.32
N MET A 194 11.48 12.25 -0.05
CA MET A 194 10.42 11.31 0.31
C MET A 194 10.36 10.15 -0.69
N PRO A 195 10.28 8.88 -0.23
CA PRO A 195 10.15 7.71 -1.09
C PRO A 195 8.69 7.50 -1.56
N THR A 196 8.02 8.57 -1.89
CA THR A 196 6.68 8.55 -2.51
C THR A 196 6.84 8.61 -4.03
N ILE A 197 5.85 8.14 -4.77
CA ILE A 197 5.85 8.26 -6.25
C ILE A 197 6.01 9.72 -6.68
N SER A 198 5.36 10.64 -5.98
CA SER A 198 5.47 12.09 -6.26
C SER A 198 6.87 12.63 -5.94
N GLY A 199 7.47 12.18 -4.84
CA GLY A 199 8.84 12.55 -4.46
C GLY A 199 9.87 12.00 -5.44
N LEU A 200 9.76 10.73 -5.81
CA LEU A 200 10.62 10.09 -6.79
C LEU A 200 10.52 10.79 -8.15
N ARG A 201 9.30 11.10 -8.63
CA ARG A 201 9.08 11.86 -9.87
C ARG A 201 9.79 13.22 -9.82
N ARG A 202 9.64 13.96 -8.74
CA ARG A 202 10.29 15.26 -8.55
C ARG A 202 11.81 15.15 -8.47
N ARG A 203 12.32 14.04 -7.94
CA ARG A 203 13.76 13.73 -7.91
C ARG A 203 14.32 13.34 -9.28
N GLY A 204 13.47 13.01 -10.26
CA GLY A 204 13.86 12.68 -11.63
C GLY A 204 13.68 11.21 -12.02
N TYR A 205 13.07 10.39 -11.15
CA TYR A 205 12.75 9.01 -11.49
C TYR A 205 11.63 8.96 -12.54
N THR A 206 11.85 8.16 -13.56
CA THR A 206 10.86 7.91 -14.62
C THR A 206 9.93 6.78 -14.27
N ALA A 207 8.77 6.74 -14.90
CA ALA A 207 7.85 5.60 -14.74
C ALA A 207 8.47 4.29 -15.26
N ALA A 208 9.30 4.35 -16.31
CA ALA A 208 10.00 3.19 -16.86
C ALA A 208 10.99 2.60 -15.86
N SER A 209 11.80 3.44 -15.21
CA SER A 209 12.77 2.99 -14.20
C SER A 209 12.12 2.33 -12.98
N ILE A 210 10.94 2.83 -12.54
CA ILE A 210 10.21 2.23 -11.42
C ILE A 210 9.62 0.87 -11.81
N ARG A 211 9.14 0.71 -13.05
CA ARG A 211 8.66 -0.58 -13.55
C ARG A 211 9.81 -1.58 -13.67
N ASP A 212 10.94 -1.17 -14.27
CA ASP A 212 12.13 -2.00 -14.39
C ASP A 212 12.63 -2.46 -13.00
N PHE A 213 12.67 -1.55 -12.02
CA PHE A 213 12.98 -1.91 -10.64
C PHE A 213 12.00 -2.98 -10.11
N SER A 214 10.70 -2.81 -10.33
CA SER A 214 9.69 -3.76 -9.87
C SER A 214 9.84 -5.14 -10.53
N GLU A 215 10.22 -5.18 -11.80
CA GLU A 215 10.51 -6.42 -12.54
C GLU A 215 11.78 -7.11 -12.03
N ARG A 216 12.84 -6.35 -11.76
CA ARG A 216 14.11 -6.87 -11.22
C ARG A 216 13.96 -7.52 -9.85
N ILE A 217 13.19 -6.91 -8.96
CA ILE A 217 12.96 -7.48 -7.62
C ILE A 217 11.97 -8.64 -7.64
N GLY A 218 11.07 -8.67 -8.63
CA GLY A 218 10.04 -9.69 -8.78
C GLY A 218 9.03 -9.73 -7.64
N VAL A 219 8.23 -10.79 -7.58
CA VAL A 219 7.26 -11.07 -6.52
C VAL A 219 7.74 -12.21 -5.64
N SER A 220 7.52 -12.10 -4.32
CA SER A 220 7.97 -13.09 -3.35
C SER A 220 6.91 -13.29 -2.26
N LYS A 221 6.91 -14.49 -1.66
CA LYS A 221 6.14 -14.79 -0.44
C LYS A 221 7.02 -14.76 0.83
N VAL A 222 8.26 -14.29 0.68
CA VAL A 222 9.20 -14.14 1.80
C VAL A 222 9.53 -12.66 1.98
N ASN A 223 9.33 -12.14 3.19
CA ASN A 223 9.73 -10.78 3.50
C ASN A 223 11.25 -10.66 3.43
N SER A 224 11.73 -9.83 2.52
CA SER A 224 13.15 -9.53 2.34
C SER A 224 13.37 -8.01 2.38
N LEU A 225 14.60 -7.62 2.64
CA LEU A 225 15.06 -6.26 2.52
C LEU A 225 15.73 -6.10 1.15
N THR A 226 15.28 -5.12 0.38
CA THR A 226 15.78 -4.85 -0.97
C THR A 226 16.81 -3.73 -0.90
N ASP A 227 17.98 -3.95 -1.48
CA ASP A 227 19.04 -2.94 -1.57
C ASP A 227 18.58 -1.77 -2.46
N ILE A 228 18.76 -0.55 -1.97
CA ILE A 228 18.40 0.66 -2.69
C ILE A 228 19.19 0.84 -4.00
N SER A 229 20.38 0.26 -4.08
CA SER A 229 21.22 0.30 -5.28
C SER A 229 20.55 -0.30 -6.51
N ILE A 230 19.62 -1.25 -6.34
CA ILE A 230 18.84 -1.83 -7.44
C ILE A 230 17.92 -0.76 -8.04
N LEU A 231 17.25 0.03 -7.20
CA LEU A 231 16.42 1.15 -7.65
C LEU A 231 17.27 2.24 -8.33
N GLU A 232 18.43 2.55 -7.76
CA GLU A 232 19.37 3.53 -8.32
C GLU A 232 19.98 3.06 -9.64
N SER A 233 20.21 1.75 -9.79
CA SER A 233 20.66 1.18 -11.05
C SER A 233 19.60 1.30 -12.14
N SER A 234 18.35 0.97 -11.81
CA SER A 234 17.24 1.06 -12.76
C SER A 234 17.04 2.48 -13.29
N ILE A 235 17.13 3.52 -12.45
CA ILE A 235 17.04 4.90 -12.94
C ILE A 235 18.27 5.32 -13.75
N ARG A 236 19.46 4.85 -13.37
CA ARG A 236 20.69 5.15 -14.12
C ARG A 236 20.64 4.53 -15.52
N ASP A 237 20.20 3.29 -15.62
CA ASP A 237 20.08 2.57 -16.90
C ASP A 237 19.09 3.28 -17.83
N ASP A 238 17.93 3.66 -17.34
CA ASP A 238 16.92 4.39 -18.12
C ASP A 238 17.42 5.78 -18.55
N LEU A 239 17.96 6.56 -17.62
CA LEU A 239 18.51 7.90 -17.93
C LEU A 239 19.71 7.83 -18.88
N ASN A 240 20.50 6.77 -18.83
CA ASN A 240 21.59 6.55 -19.78
C ASN A 240 21.11 6.50 -21.24
N ILE A 241 19.89 6.10 -21.46
CA ILE A 241 19.29 6.00 -22.81
C ILE A 241 18.62 7.31 -23.23
N ILE A 242 17.90 7.96 -22.30
CA ILE A 242 16.97 9.04 -22.66
C ILE A 242 17.42 10.45 -22.26
N ALA A 243 18.39 10.58 -21.34
CA ALA A 243 18.71 11.90 -20.78
C ALA A 243 19.72 12.68 -21.63
N PRO A 244 19.45 13.95 -21.94
CA PRO A 244 20.46 14.84 -22.50
C PRO A 244 21.67 14.93 -21.57
N ARG A 245 22.88 14.95 -22.17
CA ARG A 245 24.12 15.03 -21.40
C ARG A 245 24.61 16.47 -21.32
N SER A 246 25.03 16.86 -20.13
CA SER A 246 25.73 18.11 -19.87
C SER A 246 26.98 17.81 -19.07
N MET A 247 28.00 18.66 -19.23
CA MET A 247 29.21 18.59 -18.44
C MET A 247 29.13 19.62 -17.32
N ALA A 248 29.54 19.25 -16.13
CA ALA A 248 29.68 20.13 -14.98
C ALA A 248 31.09 19.97 -14.40
N VAL A 249 31.74 21.07 -14.06
CA VAL A 249 33.00 21.08 -13.34
C VAL A 249 32.70 21.38 -11.88
N MET A 250 32.86 20.41 -10.99
CA MET A 250 32.43 20.49 -9.59
C MET A 250 33.46 21.25 -8.72
N ASN A 251 34.77 20.98 -8.92
CA ASN A 251 35.87 21.60 -8.20
C ASN A 251 36.75 22.38 -9.18
N PRO A 252 36.32 23.58 -9.67
CA PRO A 252 36.92 24.22 -10.78
C PRO A 252 38.31 24.78 -10.49
N ILE A 253 39.27 24.46 -11.35
CA ILE A 253 40.56 25.17 -11.47
C ILE A 253 40.55 25.97 -12.78
N LYS A 254 40.94 27.21 -12.69
CA LYS A 254 41.07 28.07 -13.86
C LYS A 254 42.35 27.70 -14.64
N LEU A 255 42.15 27.35 -15.91
CA LEU A 255 43.24 27.11 -16.86
C LEU A 255 43.34 28.26 -17.84
N VAL A 256 44.53 28.84 -17.99
CA VAL A 256 44.82 29.90 -18.95
C VAL A 256 45.73 29.37 -20.06
N ILE A 257 45.22 29.39 -21.30
CA ILE A 257 45.95 28.92 -22.48
C ILE A 257 46.74 30.12 -23.05
N GLU A 258 48.02 30.17 -22.78
CA GLU A 258 48.85 31.36 -23.06
C GLU A 258 48.94 31.72 -24.54
N ASN A 259 49.03 30.73 -25.43
CA ASN A 259 49.11 30.91 -26.87
C ASN A 259 47.76 31.06 -27.58
N TYR A 260 46.63 31.11 -26.83
CA TYR A 260 45.33 31.37 -27.41
C TYR A 260 45.03 32.88 -27.46
N PRO A 261 44.50 33.41 -28.59
CA PRO A 261 44.29 34.84 -28.77
C PRO A 261 43.35 35.44 -27.70
N LYS A 262 43.77 36.56 -27.10
CA LYS A 262 42.94 37.29 -26.13
C LYS A 262 41.63 37.75 -26.80
N GLY A 263 40.51 37.52 -26.13
CA GLY A 263 39.16 37.92 -26.56
C GLY A 263 38.58 37.08 -27.68
N LYS A 264 39.27 36.07 -28.20
CA LYS A 264 38.69 35.12 -29.16
C LYS A 264 37.81 34.11 -28.42
N ILE A 265 36.60 33.92 -28.91
CA ILE A 265 35.66 32.89 -28.46
C ILE A 265 35.31 32.04 -29.68
N GLU A 266 35.43 30.75 -29.55
CA GLU A 266 35.03 29.78 -30.59
C GLU A 266 33.81 29.02 -30.12
N SER A 267 32.81 28.87 -31.01
CA SER A 267 31.67 27.98 -30.78
C SER A 267 32.00 26.60 -31.33
N LEU A 268 32.02 25.62 -30.44
CA LEU A 268 32.24 24.22 -30.74
C LEU A 268 30.91 23.45 -30.61
N LYS A 269 30.73 22.38 -31.38
CA LYS A 269 29.56 21.51 -31.28
C LYS A 269 29.90 20.24 -30.52
N ALA A 270 29.15 19.96 -29.47
CA ALA A 270 29.22 18.71 -28.75
C ALA A 270 27.90 17.94 -28.86
N ALA A 271 27.97 16.63 -28.99
CA ALA A 271 26.77 15.81 -29.01
C ALA A 271 25.97 15.96 -27.70
N ILE A 272 24.64 16.10 -27.81
CA ILE A 272 23.76 16.11 -26.65
C ILE A 272 23.74 14.73 -25.98
N HIS A 273 23.85 13.66 -26.78
CA HIS A 273 23.92 12.29 -26.25
C HIS A 273 24.96 11.50 -27.08
N PRO A 274 25.90 10.78 -26.41
CA PRO A 274 27.00 10.12 -27.13
C PRO A 274 26.56 8.98 -28.03
N GLN A 275 25.47 8.28 -27.67
CA GLN A 275 24.96 7.12 -28.40
C GLN A 275 23.72 7.44 -29.24
N ASN A 276 23.02 8.54 -28.97
CA ASN A 276 21.82 8.94 -29.70
C ASN A 276 22.02 10.20 -30.51
N LYS A 277 22.39 10.01 -31.79
CA LYS A 277 22.68 11.13 -32.74
C LYS A 277 21.42 11.96 -33.07
N GLU A 278 20.22 11.40 -32.90
CA GLU A 278 18.95 12.09 -33.17
C GLU A 278 18.69 13.23 -32.16
N MET A 279 19.30 13.20 -30.99
CA MET A 279 19.25 14.31 -30.03
C MET A 279 20.00 15.55 -30.49
N GLY A 280 20.83 15.45 -31.55
CA GLY A 280 21.55 16.57 -32.12
C GLY A 280 22.77 16.99 -31.30
N THR A 281 23.13 18.27 -31.44
CA THR A 281 24.32 18.87 -30.83
C THR A 281 23.94 20.10 -30.03
N ARG A 282 24.79 20.46 -29.05
CA ARG A 282 24.76 21.72 -28.29
C ARG A 282 26.02 22.52 -28.57
N GLU A 283 25.96 23.83 -28.42
CA GLU A 283 27.10 24.70 -28.50
C GLU A 283 27.85 24.72 -27.16
N ILE A 284 29.20 24.69 -27.28
CA ILE A 284 30.14 24.90 -26.19
C ILE A 284 31.06 26.04 -26.59
N PHE A 285 31.20 27.05 -25.74
CA PHE A 285 32.08 28.19 -25.98
C PHE A 285 33.46 27.88 -25.41
N PHE A 286 34.48 28.02 -26.27
CA PHE A 286 35.88 27.84 -25.94
C PHE A 286 36.59 29.17 -26.01
N SER A 287 37.40 29.49 -25.01
CA SER A 287 38.14 30.74 -24.90
C SER A 287 39.52 30.52 -24.28
N ARG A 288 40.31 31.59 -24.18
CA ARG A 288 41.64 31.57 -23.55
C ARG A 288 41.58 31.11 -22.08
N GLU A 289 40.49 31.41 -21.38
CA GLU A 289 40.24 31.00 -20.00
C GLU A 289 39.15 29.96 -19.99
N ILE A 290 39.46 28.78 -19.46
CA ILE A 290 38.51 27.68 -19.25
C ILE A 290 38.65 27.15 -17.84
N TYR A 291 37.74 26.27 -17.45
CA TYR A 291 37.74 25.58 -16.15
C TYR A 291 37.84 24.09 -16.36
N ILE A 292 38.73 23.46 -15.59
CA ILE A 292 38.86 22.00 -15.51
C ILE A 292 38.59 21.54 -14.08
N ASP A 293 38.27 20.27 -13.86
CA ASP A 293 38.15 19.74 -12.52
C ASP A 293 39.54 19.60 -11.86
N LYS A 294 39.61 19.85 -10.56
CA LYS A 294 40.85 19.72 -9.79
C LYS A 294 41.45 18.32 -9.88
N GLU A 295 40.61 17.29 -10.01
CA GLU A 295 41.02 15.89 -10.13
C GLU A 295 41.73 15.60 -11.49
N ASP A 296 41.49 16.43 -12.52
CA ASP A 296 42.14 16.32 -13.83
C ASP A 296 43.49 16.99 -13.88
N PHE A 297 43.94 17.66 -12.79
CA PHE A 297 45.22 18.35 -12.72
C PHE A 297 46.20 17.58 -11.83
N VAL A 298 47.40 17.35 -12.40
CA VAL A 298 48.53 16.73 -11.70
C VAL A 298 49.71 17.67 -11.78
N GLU A 299 50.33 18.04 -10.64
CA GLU A 299 51.47 18.96 -10.59
C GLU A 299 52.77 18.40 -11.21
N GLU A 300 52.92 17.06 -11.09
CA GLU A 300 54.06 16.34 -11.69
C GLU A 300 53.48 15.18 -12.53
N ALA A 301 53.86 15.14 -13.81
CA ALA A 301 53.42 14.12 -14.76
C ALA A 301 54.38 12.91 -14.78
#